data_484ab77cd79d985de5a4f1883c51ee8a
#
_entry.id   484ab77cd79d985de5a4f1883c51ee8a
#
_cell.length_a   1.000
_cell.length_b   1.000
_cell.length_c   1.000
_cell.angle_alpha   90.00
_cell.angle_beta   90.00
_cell.angle_gamma   90.00
#
_symmetry.space_group_name_H-M   'P 1'
#
loop_
_entity.id
_entity.type
_entity.pdbx_description
1 polymer ?
#
loop_
_entity_poly.entity_id
_entity_poly.type
_entity_poly.pdbx_seq_one_letter_code
_entity_poly.pdbx_strand_id
1 'polypeptide(L)'
;MMKYIIPALFFFWGAGYFASDPKPEGEMRIESVYVEPIIVSNIEYNVVEAMIQVESAGKDSAYNASEDAVGCLQIRPIMVREVNRILRKQGDTLRYRLKDRWDREKSLEMFHVWREYHHPNSTDEVIARNWNGGPRGYKKQSTTRS
;
A
#
# COMPACT_ATOMS: atom_id res chain seq x y z
N MET A 1 61.23 30.07 -38.01
CA MET A 1 61.50 29.92 -39.44
C MET A 1 60.31 29.25 -40.08
N MET A 2 59.56 30.06 -40.84
CA MET A 2 59.23 29.84 -42.28
C MET A 2 58.43 28.53 -42.52
N LYS A 3 57.30 28.48 -43.25
CA LYS A 3 56.74 29.36 -44.28
C LYS A 3 55.32 28.88 -44.56
N TYR A 4 54.49 29.84 -44.86
CA TYR A 4 53.21 29.76 -45.57
C TYR A 4 53.18 28.85 -46.78
N ILE A 5 51.98 28.27 -47.07
CA ILE A 5 51.40 28.31 -48.42
C ILE A 5 49.90 27.98 -48.32
N ILE A 6 49.04 28.92 -48.74
CA ILE A 6 47.69 28.72 -49.24
C ILE A 6 47.80 28.57 -50.75
N PRO A 7 46.99 27.75 -51.41
CA PRO A 7 46.01 28.31 -52.34
C PRO A 7 44.71 27.56 -52.44
N ALA A 8 43.68 28.30 -52.55
CA ALA A 8 42.79 28.57 -53.72
C ALA A 8 41.60 27.65 -53.87
N LEU A 9 40.48 28.30 -53.60
CA LEU A 9 39.16 28.27 -54.24
C LEU A 9 38.97 27.31 -55.43
N PHE A 10 37.93 26.46 -55.27
CA PHE A 10 37.11 26.07 -56.40
C PHE A 10 35.63 26.13 -56.01
N PHE A 11 34.94 27.08 -56.57
CA PHE A 11 33.48 27.15 -56.65
C PHE A 11 32.99 26.06 -57.59
N PHE A 12 32.11 25.19 -57.10
CA PHE A 12 31.29 24.37 -57.98
C PHE A 12 29.83 24.58 -57.61
N TRP A 13 29.17 25.29 -58.49
CA TRP A 13 27.72 25.53 -58.47
C TRP A 13 27.11 24.28 -59.12
N GLY A 14 26.47 23.45 -58.30
CA GLY A 14 25.71 22.31 -58.79
C GLY A 14 24.30 22.42 -58.24
N ALA A 15 23.37 22.87 -59.09
CA ALA A 15 21.94 22.73 -58.80
C ALA A 15 21.60 21.26 -58.75
N GLY A 16 21.29 20.78 -57.56
CA GLY A 16 20.82 19.41 -57.31
C GLY A 16 19.45 19.46 -56.69
N TYR A 17 18.52 18.93 -57.35
CA TYR A 17 17.11 18.68 -57.05
C TYR A 17 16.88 18.29 -55.60
N PHE A 18 16.03 19.03 -54.87
CA PHE A 18 15.42 18.59 -53.67
C PHE A 18 14.38 17.53 -54.02
N ALA A 19 14.77 16.29 -53.93
CA ALA A 19 13.85 15.18 -53.79
C ALA A 19 13.32 15.24 -52.34
N SER A 20 12.09 15.63 -52.18
CA SER A 20 11.41 15.48 -50.90
C SER A 20 11.22 14.02 -50.60
N ASP A 21 11.99 13.49 -49.64
CA ASP A 21 11.77 12.19 -49.10
C ASP A 21 10.33 12.12 -48.51
N PRO A 22 9.58 11.06 -48.81
CA PRO A 22 8.30 10.86 -48.22
C PRO A 22 8.51 10.66 -46.70
N LYS A 23 7.92 11.53 -45.93
CA LYS A 23 7.83 11.43 -44.48
C LYS A 23 7.25 10.05 -44.12
N PRO A 24 7.91 9.23 -43.31
CA PRO A 24 7.31 7.98 -42.88
C PRO A 24 6.05 8.30 -42.07
N GLU A 25 4.90 8.01 -42.65
CA GLU A 25 3.62 7.95 -41.92
C GLU A 25 3.71 6.80 -40.93
N GLY A 26 3.43 7.10 -39.65
CA GLY A 26 3.02 6.10 -38.68
C GLY A 26 4.10 5.50 -37.81
N GLU A 27 5.01 6.28 -37.27
CA GLU A 27 5.61 5.90 -36.01
C GLU A 27 4.56 6.11 -34.90
N MET A 28 3.85 5.04 -34.64
CA MET A 28 2.97 4.98 -33.47
C MET A 28 3.86 5.14 -32.24
N ARG A 29 3.97 6.39 -31.76
CA ARG A 29 4.64 6.71 -30.52
C ARG A 29 3.85 5.99 -29.44
N ILE A 30 4.29 4.82 -29.05
CA ILE A 30 3.83 4.21 -27.81
C ILE A 30 4.34 5.16 -26.73
N GLU A 31 3.50 6.11 -26.35
CA GLU A 31 3.69 6.75 -25.07
C GLU A 31 3.68 5.61 -24.08
N SER A 32 4.83 5.38 -23.47
CA SER A 32 4.90 4.50 -22.32
C SER A 32 3.90 5.09 -21.33
N VAL A 33 2.72 4.45 -21.26
CA VAL A 33 1.79 4.69 -20.17
C VAL A 33 2.59 4.34 -18.93
N TYR A 34 3.08 5.38 -18.27
CA TYR A 34 3.66 5.26 -16.95
C TYR A 34 2.50 4.83 -16.07
N VAL A 35 2.29 3.52 -16.00
CA VAL A 35 1.43 2.94 -14.99
C VAL A 35 2.19 3.18 -13.70
N GLU A 36 1.84 4.28 -13.01
CA GLU A 36 2.30 4.46 -11.65
C GLU A 36 2.10 3.15 -10.92
N PRO A 37 3.07 2.70 -10.12
CA PRO A 37 2.87 1.52 -9.30
C PRO A 37 1.70 1.84 -8.36
N ILE A 38 0.49 1.54 -8.83
CA ILE A 38 -0.68 1.52 -8.01
C ILE A 38 -0.44 0.36 -7.03
N ILE A 39 0.49 0.64 -5.71
CA ILE A 39 -0.33 0.37 -4.88
C ILE A 39 -0.50 -0.82 -4.04
N VAL A 40 0.50 -1.26 -3.58
CA VAL A 40 0.44 -2.11 -2.38
C VAL A 40 -0.30 -1.37 -1.24
N SER A 41 -0.22 -0.04 -1.18
CA SER A 41 -0.92 0.77 -0.19
C SER A 41 -2.46 0.77 -0.32
N ASN A 42 -3.00 0.66 -1.55
CA ASN A 42 -4.46 0.70 -1.75
C ASN A 42 -5.15 -0.64 -1.45
N ILE A 43 -4.45 -1.77 -1.62
CA ILE A 43 -5.00 -3.08 -1.27
C ILE A 43 -5.09 -3.23 0.24
N GLU A 44 -4.08 -2.75 0.96
CA GLU A 44 -4.07 -2.76 2.42
C GLU A 44 -5.17 -1.89 3.03
N TYR A 45 -5.44 -0.74 2.41
CA TYR A 45 -6.54 0.13 2.81
C TYR A 45 -7.91 -0.52 2.66
N ASN A 46 -8.08 -1.37 1.65
CA ASN A 46 -9.37 -2.00 1.36
C ASN A 46 -9.77 -3.05 2.40
N VAL A 47 -8.86 -3.90 2.86
CA VAL A 47 -9.21 -4.94 3.85
C VAL A 47 -9.53 -4.33 5.20
N VAL A 48 -8.76 -3.36 5.66
CA VAL A 48 -9.01 -2.70 6.94
C VAL A 48 -10.32 -1.94 6.92
N GLU A 49 -10.61 -1.20 5.86
CA GLU A 49 -11.86 -0.48 5.71
C GLU A 49 -13.06 -1.43 5.65
N ALA A 50 -12.94 -2.54 4.90
CA ALA A 50 -13.97 -3.58 4.89
C ALA A 50 -14.21 -4.17 6.27
N MET A 51 -13.15 -4.42 7.04
CA MET A 51 -13.26 -4.90 8.42
C MET A 51 -13.95 -3.88 9.32
N ILE A 52 -13.61 -2.59 9.21
CA ILE A 52 -14.28 -1.51 9.95
C ILE A 52 -15.78 -1.47 9.65
N GLN A 53 -16.17 -1.65 8.39
CA GLN A 53 -17.58 -1.70 8.03
C GLN A 53 -18.30 -2.89 8.66
N VAL A 54 -17.68 -4.07 8.68
CA VAL A 54 -18.25 -5.29 9.29
C VAL A 54 -18.31 -5.18 10.82
N GLU A 55 -17.25 -4.70 11.46
CA GLU A 55 -17.11 -4.68 12.93
C GLU A 55 -17.96 -3.60 13.60
N SER A 56 -18.11 -2.43 12.98
CA SER A 56 -18.69 -1.24 13.60
C SER A 56 -19.63 -0.42 12.72
N ALA A 57 -19.83 -0.79 11.45
CA ALA A 57 -20.43 0.06 10.43
C ALA A 57 -19.74 1.45 10.34
N GLY A 58 -18.41 1.48 10.49
CA GLY A 58 -17.61 2.69 10.42
C GLY A 58 -17.61 3.58 11.66
N LYS A 59 -18.23 3.13 12.77
CA LYS A 59 -18.43 3.96 13.98
C LYS A 59 -17.27 3.82 14.96
N ASP A 60 -16.56 4.92 15.25
CA ASP A 60 -15.49 4.95 16.27
C ASP A 60 -16.03 4.81 17.70
N SER A 61 -17.30 5.14 17.92
CA SER A 61 -17.97 5.03 19.21
C SER A 61 -18.67 3.68 19.43
N ALA A 62 -18.47 2.70 18.54
CA ALA A 62 -19.09 1.39 18.70
C ALA A 62 -18.58 0.68 19.94
N TYR A 63 -19.52 0.05 20.70
CA TYR A 63 -19.22 -0.69 21.90
C TYR A 63 -20.06 -1.96 22.00
N ASN A 64 -19.38 -3.09 22.15
CA ASN A 64 -19.99 -4.37 22.45
C ASN A 64 -19.68 -4.76 23.90
N ALA A 65 -20.66 -4.62 24.77
CA ALA A 65 -20.51 -4.86 26.22
C ALA A 65 -20.22 -6.34 26.56
N SER A 66 -20.70 -7.29 25.74
CA SER A 66 -20.53 -8.72 26.03
C SER A 66 -19.07 -9.18 25.87
N GLU A 67 -18.32 -8.51 25.00
CA GLU A 67 -16.90 -8.82 24.72
C GLU A 67 -15.92 -7.73 25.16
N ASP A 68 -16.43 -6.62 25.71
CA ASP A 68 -15.67 -5.38 25.93
C ASP A 68 -14.90 -4.97 24.66
N ALA A 69 -15.56 -5.09 23.50
CA ALA A 69 -15.02 -4.71 22.22
C ALA A 69 -15.40 -3.26 21.88
N VAL A 70 -14.41 -2.46 21.44
CA VAL A 70 -14.53 -1.02 21.38
C VAL A 70 -13.98 -0.48 20.08
N GLY A 71 -14.62 0.59 19.58
CA GLY A 71 -14.14 1.40 18.48
C GLY A 71 -14.37 0.79 17.10
N CYS A 72 -13.80 1.43 16.08
CA CYS A 72 -14.03 1.06 14.68
C CYS A 72 -13.67 -0.39 14.35
N LEU A 73 -12.63 -0.94 14.97
CA LEU A 73 -12.14 -2.32 14.78
C LEU A 73 -12.57 -3.28 15.89
N GLN A 74 -13.50 -2.89 16.76
CA GLN A 74 -13.99 -3.70 17.87
C GLN A 74 -12.87 -4.38 18.67
N ILE A 75 -11.87 -3.57 19.06
CA ILE A 75 -10.68 -4.05 19.75
C ILE A 75 -11.01 -4.46 21.18
N ARG A 76 -10.71 -5.70 21.53
CA ARG A 76 -10.86 -6.24 22.89
C ARG A 76 -9.61 -5.98 23.74
N PRO A 77 -9.69 -5.98 25.08
CA PRO A 77 -8.55 -5.77 25.96
C PRO A 77 -7.39 -6.73 25.74
N ILE A 78 -7.70 -7.98 25.32
CA ILE A 78 -6.68 -8.97 25.02
C ILE A 78 -5.80 -8.55 23.84
N MET A 79 -6.38 -7.88 22.82
CA MET A 79 -5.63 -7.37 21.68
C MET A 79 -4.66 -6.28 22.09
N VAL A 80 -5.07 -5.34 22.94
CA VAL A 80 -4.16 -4.29 23.46
C VAL A 80 -2.97 -4.92 24.22
N ARG A 81 -3.22 -5.97 25.01
CA ARG A 81 -2.15 -6.70 25.71
C ARG A 81 -1.22 -7.38 24.71
N GLU A 82 -1.75 -7.99 23.66
CA GLU A 82 -0.97 -8.67 22.64
C GLU A 82 -0.11 -7.69 21.84
N VAL A 83 -0.66 -6.57 21.38
CA VAL A 83 0.10 -5.51 20.69
C VAL A 83 1.25 -5.00 21.57
N ASN A 84 0.96 -4.70 22.84
CA ASN A 84 1.99 -4.27 23.77
C ASN A 84 3.05 -5.36 24.04
N ARG A 85 2.70 -6.64 23.97
CA ARG A 85 3.65 -7.76 24.05
C ARG A 85 4.56 -7.77 22.82
N ILE A 86 3.99 -7.59 21.63
CA ILE A 86 4.74 -7.54 20.37
C ILE A 86 5.74 -6.38 20.39
N LEU A 87 5.30 -5.18 20.72
CA LEU A 87 6.15 -3.99 20.81
C LEU A 87 7.31 -4.19 21.79
N ARG A 88 7.05 -4.78 22.97
CA ARG A 88 8.15 -5.12 23.91
C ARG A 88 9.15 -6.08 23.29
N LYS A 89 8.69 -7.09 22.57
CA LYS A 89 9.57 -8.07 21.93
C LYS A 89 10.43 -7.45 20.83
N GLN A 90 9.91 -6.42 20.17
CA GLN A 90 10.62 -5.63 19.15
C GLN A 90 11.57 -4.58 19.73
N GLY A 91 11.58 -4.39 21.06
CA GLY A 91 12.36 -3.37 21.72
C GLY A 91 11.76 -1.95 21.63
N ASP A 92 10.51 -1.84 21.18
CA ASP A 92 9.81 -0.57 21.09
C ASP A 92 9.35 -0.09 22.48
N THR A 93 9.37 1.24 22.69
CA THR A 93 8.94 1.89 23.93
C THR A 93 7.46 2.28 23.92
N LEU A 94 6.82 2.32 22.74
CA LEU A 94 5.38 2.64 22.59
C LEU A 94 4.52 1.66 23.37
N ARG A 95 3.48 2.19 24.04
CA ARG A 95 2.49 1.35 24.75
C ARG A 95 1.10 1.93 24.59
N TYR A 96 0.17 1.10 24.19
CA TYR A 96 -1.25 1.43 24.11
C TYR A 96 -1.97 1.15 25.42
N ARG A 97 -2.97 1.98 25.72
CA ARG A 97 -3.88 1.85 26.87
C ARG A 97 -5.26 1.40 26.39
N LEU A 98 -6.08 0.88 27.30
CA LEU A 98 -7.44 0.46 26.93
C LEU A 98 -8.30 1.59 26.34
N LYS A 99 -8.11 2.82 26.77
CA LYS A 99 -8.82 3.98 26.22
C LYS A 99 -8.44 4.29 24.77
N ASP A 100 -7.25 3.89 24.30
CA ASP A 100 -6.76 4.18 22.96
C ASP A 100 -7.55 3.42 21.89
N ARG A 101 -8.35 2.41 22.28
CA ARG A 101 -9.26 1.67 21.40
C ARG A 101 -10.40 2.52 20.82
N TRP A 102 -10.72 3.67 21.45
CA TRP A 102 -11.73 4.62 20.98
C TRP A 102 -11.20 5.57 19.91
N ASP A 103 -9.90 5.63 19.74
CA ASP A 103 -9.21 6.45 18.76
C ASP A 103 -8.97 5.63 17.50
N ARG A 104 -9.49 6.11 16.35
CA ARG A 104 -9.38 5.41 15.06
C ARG A 104 -7.92 5.21 14.65
N GLU A 105 -7.09 6.25 14.73
CA GLU A 105 -5.70 6.18 14.29
C GLU A 105 -4.93 5.16 15.12
N LYS A 106 -5.07 5.21 16.45
CA LYS A 106 -4.43 4.23 17.33
C LYS A 106 -4.97 2.81 17.16
N SER A 107 -6.24 2.66 16.81
CA SER A 107 -6.83 1.37 16.49
C SER A 107 -6.21 0.78 15.22
N LEU A 108 -5.99 1.61 14.21
CA LEU A 108 -5.29 1.23 12.97
C LEU A 108 -3.82 0.87 13.24
N GLU A 109 -3.11 1.67 14.03
CA GLU A 109 -1.72 1.37 14.44
C GLU A 109 -1.63 0.02 15.16
N MET A 110 -2.53 -0.24 16.12
CA MET A 110 -2.58 -1.54 16.82
C MET A 110 -2.85 -2.71 15.85
N PHE A 111 -3.73 -2.52 14.87
CA PHE A 111 -3.99 -3.51 13.84
C PHE A 111 -2.74 -3.78 13.00
N HIS A 112 -2.03 -2.74 12.54
CA HIS A 112 -0.81 -2.88 11.75
C HIS A 112 0.28 -3.64 12.52
N VAL A 113 0.55 -3.28 13.78
CA VAL A 113 1.54 -3.98 14.62
C VAL A 113 1.19 -5.47 14.74
N TRP A 114 -0.10 -5.79 14.97
CA TRP A 114 -0.56 -7.18 15.06
C TRP A 114 -0.44 -7.92 13.72
N ARG A 115 -0.85 -7.27 12.63
CA ARG A 115 -0.83 -7.84 11.28
C ARG A 115 0.61 -8.15 10.84
N GLU A 116 1.51 -7.19 10.93
CA GLU A 116 2.91 -7.36 10.53
C GLU A 116 3.61 -8.49 11.31
N TYR A 117 3.30 -8.61 12.59
CA TYR A 117 3.91 -9.62 13.42
C TYR A 117 3.37 -11.03 13.17
N HIS A 118 2.05 -11.19 13.02
CA HIS A 118 1.41 -12.50 12.91
C HIS A 118 1.13 -12.92 11.47
N HIS A 119 0.98 -11.96 10.55
CA HIS A 119 0.46 -12.19 9.21
C HIS A 119 1.23 -11.44 8.10
N PRO A 120 2.58 -11.43 8.11
CA PRO A 120 3.35 -10.62 7.15
C PRO A 120 3.11 -11.00 5.68
N ASN A 121 2.71 -12.26 5.43
CA ASN A 121 2.48 -12.78 4.08
C ASN A 121 1.13 -13.48 3.94
N SER A 122 0.16 -13.15 4.82
CA SER A 122 -1.17 -13.76 4.77
C SER A 122 -2.07 -13.04 3.79
N THR A 123 -3.05 -13.77 3.24
CA THR A 123 -4.12 -13.18 2.45
C THR A 123 -5.09 -12.39 3.33
N ASP A 124 -5.81 -11.44 2.73
CA ASP A 124 -6.80 -10.59 3.43
C ASP A 124 -7.88 -11.42 4.12
N GLU A 125 -8.33 -12.51 3.50
CA GLU A 125 -9.26 -13.46 4.11
C GLU A 125 -8.71 -14.05 5.41
N VAL A 126 -7.47 -14.51 5.40
CA VAL A 126 -6.82 -15.09 6.59
C VAL A 126 -6.67 -14.05 7.70
N ILE A 127 -6.31 -12.81 7.34
CA ILE A 127 -6.18 -11.70 8.26
C ILE A 127 -7.53 -11.41 8.93
N ALA A 128 -8.60 -11.17 8.15
CA ALA A 128 -9.93 -10.86 8.65
C ALA A 128 -10.49 -12.00 9.54
N ARG A 129 -10.37 -13.25 9.11
CA ARG A 129 -10.83 -14.40 9.88
C ARG A 129 -10.07 -14.62 11.18
N ASN A 130 -8.77 -14.33 11.21
CA ASN A 130 -7.97 -14.42 12.43
C ASN A 130 -8.19 -13.24 13.36
N TRP A 131 -8.49 -12.07 12.84
CA TRP A 131 -8.90 -10.93 13.66
C TRP A 131 -10.15 -11.24 14.48
N ASN A 132 -11.18 -11.73 13.82
CA ASN A 132 -12.46 -12.08 14.46
C ASN A 132 -12.36 -13.36 15.30
N GLY A 133 -11.76 -14.42 14.76
CA GLY A 133 -11.77 -15.76 15.36
C GLY A 133 -10.55 -16.12 16.21
N GLY A 134 -9.55 -15.22 16.36
CA GLY A 134 -8.26 -15.45 17.01
C GLY A 134 -7.27 -16.24 16.14
N PRO A 135 -6.10 -16.67 16.68
CA PRO A 135 -4.96 -17.19 15.91
C PRO A 135 -5.25 -18.39 15.00
N ARG A 136 -6.39 -19.05 15.18
CA ARG A 136 -6.86 -20.16 14.34
C ARG A 136 -8.24 -19.85 13.73
N GLY A 137 -8.63 -18.59 13.67
CA GLY A 137 -9.92 -18.16 13.15
C GLY A 137 -10.18 -18.63 11.72
N TYR A 138 -9.14 -18.60 10.86
CA TYR A 138 -9.23 -19.07 9.48
C TYR A 138 -9.63 -20.55 9.33
N LYS A 139 -9.45 -21.36 10.39
CA LYS A 139 -9.86 -22.78 10.41
C LYS A 139 -11.29 -22.99 10.90
N LYS A 140 -11.92 -21.97 11.49
CA LYS A 140 -13.27 -22.09 12.05
C LYS A 140 -14.31 -21.84 10.97
N GLN A 141 -15.30 -22.74 10.87
CA GLN A 141 -16.40 -22.59 9.92
C GLN A 141 -17.29 -21.36 10.22
N SER A 142 -17.40 -20.97 11.49
CA SER A 142 -18.14 -19.78 11.91
C SER A 142 -17.58 -18.46 11.36
N THR A 143 -16.29 -18.39 11.03
CA THR A 143 -15.65 -17.19 10.50
C THR A 143 -15.69 -17.12 8.96
N THR A 144 -16.27 -18.14 8.28
CA THR A 144 -16.38 -18.18 6.82
C THR A 144 -17.57 -17.36 6.30
N ARG A 145 -18.50 -16.96 7.17
CA ARG A 145 -19.72 -16.22 6.80
C ARG A 145 -19.68 -14.72 7.14
N SER A 146 -18.50 -14.24 7.54
CA SER A 146 -18.26 -12.81 7.85
C SER A 146 -17.78 -12.08 6.64
#